data_9b27514be0a0a0622148eb30ba1770a3
#
_entry.id   9b27514be0a0a0622148eb30ba1770a3
#
_cell.length_a   1.000
_cell.length_b   1.000
_cell.length_c   1.000
_cell.angle_alpha   90.00
_cell.angle_beta   90.00
_cell.angle_gamma   90.00
#
_symmetry.space_group_name_H-M   'P 1'
#
loop_
_entity.id
_entity.type
_entity.pdbx_description
1 polymer ?
#
loop_
_entity_poly.entity_id
_entity_poly.type
_entity_poly.pdbx_seq_one_letter_code
_entity_poly.pdbx_strand_id
1 'polypeptide(L)'
;MRILFCTTSIGLFGGIERVTIVKANAFAEALGAENVAICFTDRGYYPTTIHPLSPGIKVYDLKTPYWQFASTWALFKGFIPNVLRTRKAIINVVRDFQPDVIISTGSYEKFALALISKGRLRDLTGKTAIKVREFHFNFNYRSIEASSFTNKIYARLAESFEKHVLPRFYDKSFLLTKSDLTENMKNQKDRFDYMYNPTSFQTYGRTNKIDNKTVIAVGRFVYQKNFEALIEIWHDVYKIHPDWKLRIVGEGTLRKKYEQLIASLGLTESVELPGYSSDVASEMMKASIYAMTSRYEGFGLVLLEAQSCGLPIVSYDLPYGPAEIVTNNKDGFIVANKDKKAFAEALNTLIENAELREKMGCNATKNVERFAPDRIINQWLKKYRELLGDHKD
;
A
#
# COMPACT_ATOMS: atom_id res chain seq x y z
N MET A 1 -18.38 4.21 -18.05
CA MET A 1 -17.52 5.10 -17.21
C MET A 1 -16.08 4.87 -17.63
N ARG A 2 -15.33 5.94 -17.93
CA ARG A 2 -13.91 5.87 -18.33
C ARG A 2 -13.03 6.40 -17.22
N ILE A 3 -12.02 5.64 -16.82
CA ILE A 3 -11.17 5.90 -15.66
C ILE A 3 -9.73 6.12 -16.09
N LEU A 4 -9.15 7.24 -15.69
CA LEU A 4 -7.74 7.58 -15.94
C LEU A 4 -6.98 7.60 -14.61
N PHE A 5 -6.03 6.70 -14.44
CA PHE A 5 -5.04 6.76 -13.36
C PHE A 5 -3.88 7.67 -13.75
N CYS A 6 -3.53 8.56 -12.84
CA CYS A 6 -2.33 9.39 -12.94
C CYS A 6 -1.39 9.02 -11.79
N THR A 7 -0.21 8.50 -12.12
CA THR A 7 0.79 8.00 -11.17
C THR A 7 2.19 8.46 -11.52
N THR A 8 3.15 8.25 -10.64
CA THR A 8 4.55 8.56 -10.93
C THR A 8 5.17 7.50 -11.82
N SER A 9 5.01 6.22 -11.48
CA SER A 9 5.61 5.10 -12.20
C SER A 9 4.68 3.89 -12.16
N ILE A 10 4.89 2.96 -13.09
CA ILE A 10 4.28 1.62 -13.11
C ILE A 10 5.34 0.52 -13.23
N GLY A 11 6.61 0.89 -13.28
CA GLY A 11 7.75 -0.02 -13.46
C GLY A 11 8.55 -0.32 -12.19
N LEU A 12 8.15 0.19 -11.03
CA LEU A 12 8.86 -0.03 -9.77
C LEU A 12 8.23 -1.17 -8.94
N PHE A 13 9.04 -1.79 -8.07
CA PHE A 13 8.59 -2.82 -7.12
C PHE A 13 7.94 -2.22 -5.86
N GLY A 14 7.10 -1.19 -6.03
CA GLY A 14 6.44 -0.50 -4.92
C GLY A 14 5.02 -1.00 -4.67
N GLY A 15 4.52 -0.77 -3.46
CA GLY A 15 3.13 -1.07 -3.12
C GLY A 15 2.12 -0.21 -3.89
N ILE A 16 2.48 1.04 -4.22
CA ILE A 16 1.63 1.98 -4.97
C ILE A 16 1.44 1.47 -6.40
N GLU A 17 2.53 1.12 -7.08
CA GLU A 17 2.53 0.61 -8.45
C GLU A 17 1.69 -0.66 -8.53
N ARG A 18 1.92 -1.61 -7.62
CA ARG A 18 1.18 -2.85 -7.58
C ARG A 18 -0.33 -2.63 -7.36
N VAL A 19 -0.71 -1.82 -6.39
CA VAL A 19 -2.12 -1.50 -6.14
C VAL A 19 -2.75 -0.81 -7.35
N THR A 20 -2.04 0.14 -7.97
CA THR A 20 -2.54 0.84 -9.16
C THR A 20 -2.84 -0.14 -10.29
N ILE A 21 -1.95 -1.10 -10.55
CA ILE A 21 -2.13 -2.12 -11.59
C ILE A 21 -3.27 -3.09 -11.22
N VAL A 22 -3.33 -3.58 -9.98
CA VAL A 22 -4.43 -4.44 -9.51
C VAL A 22 -5.79 -3.76 -9.68
N LYS A 23 -5.89 -2.49 -9.27
CA LYS A 23 -7.12 -1.71 -9.45
C LYS A 23 -7.46 -1.47 -10.92
N ALA A 24 -6.45 -1.11 -11.74
CA ALA A 24 -6.67 -0.89 -13.17
C ALA A 24 -7.19 -2.15 -13.87
N ASN A 25 -6.61 -3.31 -13.57
CA ASN A 25 -7.05 -4.60 -14.09
C ASN A 25 -8.48 -4.93 -13.65
N ALA A 26 -8.80 -4.74 -12.36
CA ALA A 26 -10.14 -5.02 -11.85
C ALA A 26 -11.20 -4.04 -12.38
N PHE A 27 -10.83 -2.77 -12.62
CA PHE A 27 -11.72 -1.84 -13.36
C PHE A 27 -11.87 -2.25 -14.83
N ALA A 28 -10.81 -2.75 -15.47
CA ALA A 28 -10.88 -3.24 -16.84
C ALA A 28 -11.80 -4.47 -16.99
N GLU A 29 -11.78 -5.35 -15.98
CA GLU A 29 -12.70 -6.48 -15.90
C GLU A 29 -14.17 -6.02 -15.74
N ALA A 30 -14.41 -5.00 -14.91
CA ALA A 30 -15.76 -4.51 -14.63
C ALA A 30 -16.34 -3.58 -15.70
N LEU A 31 -15.52 -2.84 -16.45
CA LEU A 31 -15.94 -1.77 -17.34
C LEU A 31 -15.55 -2.00 -18.82
N GLY A 32 -14.70 -2.98 -19.12
CA GLY A 32 -13.99 -3.11 -20.39
C GLY A 32 -12.63 -2.39 -20.37
N ALA A 33 -11.60 -3.05 -20.87
CA ALA A 33 -10.21 -2.55 -20.82
C ALA A 33 -10.02 -1.21 -21.57
N GLU A 34 -10.79 -0.98 -22.62
CA GLU A 34 -10.81 0.27 -23.41
C GLU A 34 -11.30 1.48 -22.60
N ASN A 35 -11.98 1.23 -21.47
CA ASN A 35 -12.48 2.25 -20.57
C ASN A 35 -11.52 2.57 -19.41
N VAL A 36 -10.32 1.96 -19.38
CA VAL A 36 -9.31 2.20 -18.38
C VAL A 36 -8.01 2.66 -19.03
N ALA A 37 -7.40 3.69 -18.44
CA ALA A 37 -6.10 4.18 -18.86
C ALA A 37 -5.21 4.52 -17.68
N ILE A 38 -3.90 4.42 -17.88
CA ILE A 38 -2.88 4.84 -16.93
C ILE A 38 -1.96 5.83 -17.61
N CYS A 39 -1.75 7.01 -17.01
CA CYS A 39 -0.66 7.90 -17.38
C CYS A 39 0.36 7.98 -16.24
N PHE A 40 1.65 8.00 -16.60
CA PHE A 40 2.72 8.08 -15.61
C PHE A 40 3.75 9.15 -16.01
N THR A 41 4.35 9.78 -15.00
CA THR A 41 5.31 10.87 -15.23
C THR A 41 6.70 10.36 -15.55
N ASP A 42 7.01 9.14 -15.11
CA ASP A 42 8.35 8.57 -15.22
C ASP A 42 8.29 7.05 -15.40
N ARG A 43 8.97 6.53 -16.42
CA ARG A 43 9.13 5.08 -16.61
C ARG A 43 9.99 4.42 -15.54
N GLY A 44 10.81 5.19 -14.80
CA GLY A 44 11.86 4.65 -13.97
C GLY A 44 12.92 3.94 -14.83
N TYR A 45 13.75 3.12 -14.19
CA TYR A 45 14.77 2.31 -14.87
C TYR A 45 14.20 1.07 -15.59
N TYR A 46 12.90 0.81 -15.49
CA TYR A 46 12.28 -0.42 -16.00
C TYR A 46 11.39 -0.14 -17.21
N PRO A 47 11.74 -0.67 -18.39
CA PRO A 47 10.99 -0.44 -19.63
C PRO A 47 9.63 -1.16 -19.67
N THR A 48 9.41 -2.12 -18.79
CA THR A 48 8.19 -2.94 -18.72
C THR A 48 7.54 -2.86 -17.35
N THR A 49 6.22 -3.05 -17.30
CA THR A 49 5.49 -3.23 -16.04
C THR A 49 5.95 -4.54 -15.39
N ILE A 50 6.29 -4.49 -14.10
CA ILE A 50 6.65 -5.67 -13.33
C ILE A 50 5.42 -6.56 -13.07
N HIS A 51 4.26 -5.91 -12.94
CA HIS A 51 2.99 -6.59 -12.81
C HIS A 51 2.25 -6.55 -14.15
N PRO A 52 1.62 -7.65 -14.61
CA PRO A 52 0.93 -7.68 -15.89
C PRO A 52 -0.30 -6.76 -15.87
N LEU A 53 -0.41 -5.94 -16.92
CA LEU A 53 -1.61 -5.17 -17.21
C LEU A 53 -2.52 -5.97 -18.14
N SER A 54 -3.82 -5.88 -17.90
CA SER A 54 -4.82 -6.48 -18.78
C SER A 54 -4.69 -5.90 -20.19
N PRO A 55 -4.69 -6.76 -21.23
CA PRO A 55 -4.64 -6.30 -22.62
C PRO A 55 -5.77 -5.31 -22.92
N GLY A 56 -5.44 -4.24 -23.65
CA GLY A 56 -6.42 -3.19 -24.02
C GLY A 56 -6.44 -1.97 -23.09
N ILE A 57 -5.87 -2.04 -21.89
CA ILE A 57 -5.67 -0.84 -21.05
C ILE A 57 -4.70 0.10 -21.75
N LYS A 58 -5.14 1.36 -21.98
CA LYS A 58 -4.27 2.39 -22.57
C LYS A 58 -3.21 2.88 -21.61
N VAL A 59 -1.98 3.02 -22.07
CA VAL A 59 -0.84 3.47 -21.25
C VAL A 59 -0.20 4.69 -21.91
N TYR A 60 -0.07 5.80 -21.16
CA TYR A 60 0.51 7.05 -21.62
C TYR A 60 1.76 7.41 -20.80
N ASP A 61 2.90 7.47 -21.48
CA ASP A 61 4.14 7.98 -20.91
C ASP A 61 4.21 9.50 -21.08
N LEU A 62 4.11 10.25 -19.99
CA LEU A 62 4.14 11.71 -20.02
C LEU A 62 5.53 12.29 -20.24
N LYS A 63 6.58 11.49 -20.10
CA LYS A 63 8.01 11.91 -20.26
C LYS A 63 8.35 13.16 -19.44
N THR A 64 7.87 13.22 -18.21
CA THR A 64 8.08 14.34 -17.29
C THR A 64 8.73 13.83 -15.99
N PRO A 65 10.01 13.37 -16.04
CA PRO A 65 10.65 12.69 -14.92
C PRO A 65 10.77 13.61 -13.71
N TYR A 66 10.37 13.09 -12.56
CA TYR A 66 10.32 13.79 -11.27
C TYR A 66 11.67 13.77 -10.52
N TRP A 67 12.41 12.69 -10.62
CA TRP A 67 13.58 12.39 -9.76
C TRP A 67 14.91 13.03 -10.17
N GLN A 68 14.93 13.78 -11.26
CA GLN A 68 16.13 14.49 -11.74
C GLN A 68 16.55 15.69 -10.86
N PHE A 69 15.80 15.99 -9.81
CA PHE A 69 16.07 17.13 -8.93
C PHE A 69 16.85 16.68 -7.69
N ALA A 70 18.16 16.55 -7.84
CA ALA A 70 19.06 16.06 -6.79
C ALA A 70 19.34 17.04 -5.63
N SER A 71 18.80 18.26 -5.64
CA SER A 71 18.99 19.23 -4.57
C SER A 71 17.76 20.10 -4.31
N THR A 72 17.64 20.61 -3.10
CA THR A 72 16.53 21.50 -2.67
C THR A 72 16.42 22.76 -3.56
N TRP A 73 17.55 23.25 -4.07
CA TRP A 73 17.60 24.40 -4.97
C TRP A 73 17.16 24.07 -6.40
N ALA A 74 17.50 22.88 -6.89
CA ALA A 74 17.03 22.35 -8.15
C ALA A 74 15.52 22.07 -8.11
N LEU A 75 15.00 21.63 -6.94
CA LEU A 75 13.57 21.49 -6.68
C LEU A 75 12.83 22.83 -6.90
N PHE A 76 13.33 23.93 -6.36
CA PHE A 76 12.67 25.24 -6.52
C PHE A 76 12.69 25.74 -7.97
N LYS A 77 13.83 25.64 -8.66
CA LYS A 77 13.95 26.09 -10.07
C LYS A 77 13.22 25.16 -11.06
N GLY A 78 13.15 23.85 -10.77
CA GLY A 78 12.54 22.85 -11.66
C GLY A 78 11.09 22.52 -11.34
N PHE A 79 10.62 22.78 -10.11
CA PHE A 79 9.29 22.38 -9.66
C PHE A 79 8.17 22.99 -10.51
N ILE A 80 8.08 24.31 -10.58
CA ILE A 80 7.00 24.99 -11.31
C ILE A 80 7.01 24.65 -12.80
N PRO A 81 8.15 24.74 -13.54
CA PRO A 81 8.20 24.32 -14.93
C PRO A 81 7.77 22.88 -15.16
N ASN A 82 8.18 21.96 -14.29
CA ASN A 82 7.78 20.55 -14.41
C ASN A 82 6.30 20.33 -14.11
N VAL A 83 5.73 20.99 -13.11
CA VAL A 83 4.29 20.93 -12.85
C VAL A 83 3.51 21.41 -14.08
N LEU A 84 3.93 22.53 -14.70
CA LEU A 84 3.28 23.07 -15.90
C LEU A 84 3.44 22.14 -17.12
N ARG A 85 4.62 21.53 -17.29
CA ARG A 85 4.86 20.53 -18.35
C ARG A 85 3.98 19.30 -18.15
N THR A 86 3.96 18.75 -16.94
CA THR A 86 3.10 17.60 -16.59
C THR A 86 1.62 17.93 -16.76
N ARG A 87 1.18 19.14 -16.35
CA ARG A 87 -0.18 19.62 -16.59
C ARG A 87 -0.52 19.63 -18.08
N LYS A 88 0.37 20.15 -18.93
CA LYS A 88 0.16 20.17 -20.40
C LYS A 88 0.06 18.73 -20.96
N ALA A 89 0.92 17.84 -20.51
CA ALA A 89 0.88 16.44 -20.93
C ALA A 89 -0.42 15.73 -20.50
N ILE A 90 -0.84 15.92 -19.24
CA ILE A 90 -2.13 15.36 -18.74
C ILE A 90 -3.31 15.93 -19.55
N ILE A 91 -3.33 17.20 -19.88
CA ILE A 91 -4.39 17.81 -20.72
C ILE A 91 -4.50 17.11 -22.08
N ASN A 92 -3.38 16.74 -22.69
CA ASN A 92 -3.40 15.99 -23.96
C ASN A 92 -3.98 14.58 -23.79
N VAL A 93 -3.62 13.88 -22.68
CA VAL A 93 -4.21 12.58 -22.36
C VAL A 93 -5.70 12.70 -22.09
N VAL A 94 -6.15 13.71 -21.33
CA VAL A 94 -7.58 13.94 -21.08
C VAL A 94 -8.35 14.19 -22.38
N ARG A 95 -7.77 14.92 -23.33
CA ARG A 95 -8.39 15.17 -24.64
C ARG A 95 -8.51 13.91 -25.47
N ASP A 96 -7.49 13.05 -25.46
CA ASP A 96 -7.50 11.78 -26.22
C ASP A 96 -8.41 10.75 -25.55
N PHE A 97 -8.25 10.54 -24.24
CA PHE A 97 -8.93 9.46 -23.53
C PHE A 97 -10.37 9.82 -23.10
N GLN A 98 -10.72 11.08 -22.90
CA GLN A 98 -12.06 11.55 -22.50
C GLN A 98 -12.57 10.88 -21.20
N PRO A 99 -11.82 10.95 -20.06
CA PRO A 99 -12.20 10.28 -18.83
C PRO A 99 -13.44 10.90 -18.16
N ASP A 100 -14.19 10.09 -17.41
CA ASP A 100 -15.20 10.52 -16.45
C ASP A 100 -14.58 10.74 -15.06
N VAL A 101 -13.59 9.92 -14.72
CA VAL A 101 -12.89 9.94 -13.43
C VAL A 101 -11.39 10.01 -13.67
N ILE A 102 -10.73 10.97 -13.01
CA ILE A 102 -9.28 11.12 -13.01
C ILE A 102 -8.77 10.89 -11.60
N ILE A 103 -7.93 9.87 -11.44
CA ILE A 103 -7.39 9.45 -10.14
C ILE A 103 -5.93 9.89 -10.03
N SER A 104 -5.60 10.65 -8.99
CA SER A 104 -4.21 10.90 -8.60
C SER A 104 -3.78 9.92 -7.51
N THR A 105 -2.68 9.21 -7.69
CA THR A 105 -2.12 8.32 -6.66
C THR A 105 -1.30 9.07 -5.60
N GLY A 106 -1.37 10.40 -5.61
CA GLY A 106 -0.86 11.25 -4.53
C GLY A 106 0.60 11.66 -4.62
N SER A 107 1.27 11.41 -5.73
CA SER A 107 2.65 11.80 -5.97
C SER A 107 2.75 13.22 -6.55
N TYR A 108 3.68 13.44 -7.47
CA TYR A 108 3.95 14.76 -8.07
C TYR A 108 2.83 15.25 -9.00
N GLU A 109 2.18 14.36 -9.71
CA GLU A 109 1.07 14.63 -10.63
C GLU A 109 -0.12 15.32 -9.95
N LYS A 110 -0.27 15.17 -8.62
CA LYS A 110 -1.32 15.85 -7.85
C LYS A 110 -1.30 17.37 -7.98
N PHE A 111 -0.12 17.99 -8.09
CA PHE A 111 -0.02 19.43 -8.27
C PHE A 111 -0.41 19.86 -9.68
N ALA A 112 -0.02 19.07 -10.68
CA ALA A 112 -0.39 19.30 -12.07
C ALA A 112 -1.91 19.18 -12.27
N LEU A 113 -2.53 18.15 -11.68
CA LEU A 113 -3.99 17.95 -11.70
C LEU A 113 -4.73 19.04 -10.94
N ALA A 114 -4.21 19.51 -9.81
CA ALA A 114 -4.80 20.62 -9.06
C ALA A 114 -4.96 21.89 -9.92
N LEU A 115 -4.02 22.14 -10.82
CA LEU A 115 -4.04 23.29 -11.74
C LEU A 115 -4.98 23.13 -12.95
N ILE A 116 -5.68 22.00 -13.10
CA ILE A 116 -6.71 21.81 -14.14
C ILE A 116 -8.06 22.06 -13.49
N SER A 117 -8.73 23.16 -13.85
CA SER A 117 -10.04 23.51 -13.31
C SER A 117 -11.15 22.56 -13.83
N LYS A 118 -12.26 22.49 -13.10
CA LYS A 118 -13.48 21.74 -13.53
C LYS A 118 -14.02 22.27 -14.87
N GLY A 119 -14.07 23.60 -15.05
CA GLY A 119 -14.45 24.21 -16.33
C GLY A 119 -13.56 23.73 -17.47
N ARG A 120 -12.24 23.74 -17.26
CA ARG A 120 -11.30 23.24 -18.28
C ARG A 120 -11.48 21.76 -18.59
N LEU A 121 -11.80 20.92 -17.60
CA LEU A 121 -12.11 19.51 -17.86
C LEU A 121 -13.38 19.36 -18.70
N ARG A 122 -14.42 20.14 -18.38
CA ARG A 122 -15.67 20.15 -19.17
C ARG A 122 -15.42 20.57 -20.62
N ASP A 123 -14.61 21.61 -20.85
CA ASP A 123 -14.26 22.05 -22.22
C ASP A 123 -13.51 20.97 -23.00
N LEU A 124 -12.67 20.17 -22.32
CA LEU A 124 -11.87 19.14 -22.93
C LEU A 124 -12.66 17.85 -23.23
N THR A 125 -13.60 17.51 -22.34
CA THR A 125 -14.33 16.22 -22.41
C THR A 125 -15.78 16.35 -22.89
N GLY A 126 -16.30 17.56 -23.01
CA GLY A 126 -17.72 17.81 -23.33
C GLY A 126 -18.71 17.36 -22.24
N LYS A 127 -18.21 16.90 -21.07
CA LYS A 127 -18.99 16.33 -19.97
C LYS A 127 -18.41 16.70 -18.60
N THR A 128 -19.15 16.38 -17.55
CA THR A 128 -18.63 16.48 -16.17
C THR A 128 -17.63 15.35 -15.93
N ALA A 129 -16.39 15.72 -15.62
CA ALA A 129 -15.35 14.79 -15.17
C ALA A 129 -14.92 15.15 -13.75
N ILE A 130 -14.73 14.15 -12.90
CA ILE A 130 -14.31 14.34 -11.51
C ILE A 130 -12.82 14.03 -11.33
N LYS A 131 -12.20 14.73 -10.38
CA LYS A 131 -10.83 14.46 -9.92
C LYS A 131 -10.88 13.90 -8.52
N VAL A 132 -10.34 12.72 -8.32
CA VAL A 132 -10.17 12.14 -7.00
C VAL A 132 -8.70 11.93 -6.68
N ARG A 133 -8.39 11.97 -5.40
CA ARG A 133 -7.04 11.74 -4.92
C ARG A 133 -7.02 10.56 -3.97
N GLU A 134 -6.07 9.66 -4.15
CA GLU A 134 -5.83 8.53 -3.27
C GLU A 134 -4.53 8.72 -2.48
N PHE A 135 -4.60 8.45 -1.20
CA PHE A 135 -3.43 8.34 -0.34
C PHE A 135 -2.97 6.87 -0.32
N HIS A 136 -1.66 6.65 -0.36
CA HIS A 136 -1.06 5.32 -0.30
C HIS A 136 -0.18 5.11 0.94
N PHE A 137 -0.09 6.14 1.78
CA PHE A 137 0.51 6.12 3.11
C PHE A 137 -0.50 6.66 4.12
N ASN A 138 -0.27 6.40 5.42
CA ASN A 138 -1.02 7.10 6.44
C ASN A 138 -0.76 8.62 6.34
N PHE A 139 -1.72 9.42 6.79
CA PHE A 139 -1.64 10.86 6.58
C PHE A 139 -0.40 11.49 7.23
N ASN A 140 -0.01 11.00 8.42
CA ASN A 140 1.06 11.56 9.23
C ASN A 140 2.45 10.92 8.97
N TYR A 141 2.64 10.14 7.89
CA TYR A 141 3.89 9.40 7.67
C TYR A 141 5.12 10.30 7.63
N ARG A 142 5.02 11.53 7.10
CA ARG A 142 6.14 12.48 7.04
C ARG A 142 6.58 12.92 8.44
N SER A 143 5.62 13.21 9.33
CA SER A 143 5.90 13.56 10.70
C SER A 143 6.52 12.40 11.49
N ILE A 144 6.13 11.16 11.17
CA ILE A 144 6.69 9.95 11.78
C ILE A 144 8.15 9.72 11.34
N GLU A 145 8.47 9.97 10.07
CA GLU A 145 9.83 9.80 9.54
C GLU A 145 10.78 10.96 9.85
N ALA A 146 10.26 12.11 10.23
CA ALA A 146 11.05 13.32 10.44
C ALA A 146 11.99 13.18 11.65
N SER A 147 13.30 13.06 11.39
CA SER A 147 14.33 12.88 12.40
C SER A 147 14.88 14.19 13.00
N SER A 148 14.83 15.29 12.24
CA SER A 148 15.33 16.61 12.65
C SER A 148 14.20 17.59 12.94
N PHE A 149 14.49 18.65 13.70
CA PHE A 149 13.54 19.72 13.98
C PHE A 149 13.03 20.42 12.71
N THR A 150 13.94 20.71 11.78
CA THR A 150 13.59 21.31 10.47
C THR A 150 12.70 20.39 9.63
N ASN A 151 12.99 19.08 9.59
CA ASN A 151 12.17 18.11 8.90
C ASN A 151 10.78 17.99 9.51
N LYS A 152 10.65 18.09 10.85
CA LYS A 152 9.35 18.10 11.53
C LYS A 152 8.50 19.32 11.17
N ILE A 153 9.10 20.50 11.09
CA ILE A 153 8.40 21.72 10.64
C ILE A 153 7.92 21.54 9.19
N TYR A 154 8.83 21.10 8.30
CA TYR A 154 8.47 20.85 6.90
C TYR A 154 7.35 19.83 6.76
N ALA A 155 7.43 18.72 7.49
CA ALA A 155 6.39 17.68 7.49
C ALA A 155 5.03 18.25 7.89
N ARG A 156 4.95 19.02 8.99
CA ARG A 156 3.71 19.64 9.46
C ARG A 156 3.14 20.65 8.45
N LEU A 157 3.98 21.45 7.82
CA LEU A 157 3.54 22.38 6.79
C LEU A 157 3.00 21.65 5.56
N ALA A 158 3.69 20.60 5.11
CA ALA A 158 3.25 19.77 4.00
C ALA A 158 1.92 19.02 4.31
N GLU A 159 1.80 18.45 5.50
CA GLU A 159 0.57 17.80 5.96
C GLU A 159 -0.59 18.81 6.08
N SER A 160 -0.33 20.00 6.61
CA SER A 160 -1.32 21.09 6.67
C SER A 160 -1.78 21.52 5.28
N PHE A 161 -0.85 21.67 4.34
CA PHE A 161 -1.19 21.98 2.94
C PHE A 161 -2.03 20.87 2.30
N GLU A 162 -1.65 19.60 2.50
CA GLU A 162 -2.37 18.44 1.98
C GLU A 162 -3.75 18.24 2.62
N LYS A 163 -3.94 18.74 3.82
CA LYS A 163 -5.21 18.69 4.56
C LYS A 163 -6.15 19.85 4.21
N HIS A 164 -5.63 21.07 4.11
CA HIS A 164 -6.46 22.26 4.05
C HIS A 164 -6.51 22.95 2.68
N VAL A 165 -5.46 22.81 1.88
CA VAL A 165 -5.34 23.53 0.60
C VAL A 165 -5.61 22.60 -0.58
N LEU A 166 -4.86 21.53 -0.70
CA LEU A 166 -4.89 20.66 -1.88
C LEU A 166 -6.27 20.02 -2.13
N PRO A 167 -7.06 19.59 -1.13
CA PRO A 167 -8.38 19.00 -1.35
C PRO A 167 -9.41 19.92 -1.97
N ARG A 168 -9.17 21.25 -1.94
CA ARG A 168 -10.07 22.23 -2.60
C ARG A 168 -10.07 22.12 -4.13
N PHE A 169 -9.04 21.48 -4.69
CA PHE A 169 -8.86 21.27 -6.13
C PHE A 169 -9.30 19.90 -6.62
N TYR A 170 -9.83 19.06 -5.71
CA TYR A 170 -10.34 17.72 -6.00
C TYR A 170 -11.79 17.60 -5.58
N ASP A 171 -12.52 16.67 -6.18
CA ASP A 171 -13.90 16.39 -5.81
C ASP A 171 -13.96 15.59 -4.50
N LYS A 172 -13.00 14.66 -4.32
CA LYS A 172 -12.83 13.89 -3.09
C LYS A 172 -11.39 13.42 -2.93
N SER A 173 -10.93 13.26 -1.70
CA SER A 173 -9.66 12.62 -1.34
C SER A 173 -9.93 11.37 -0.50
N PHE A 174 -9.29 10.26 -0.82
CA PHE A 174 -9.51 8.98 -0.15
C PHE A 174 -8.28 8.56 0.64
N LEU A 175 -8.47 8.31 1.93
CA LEU A 175 -7.52 7.67 2.82
C LEU A 175 -7.66 6.15 2.73
N LEU A 176 -6.66 5.40 3.19
CA LEU A 176 -6.68 3.95 3.11
C LEU A 176 -7.46 3.26 4.23
N THR A 177 -7.72 3.97 5.34
CA THR A 177 -8.32 3.38 6.53
C THR A 177 -9.36 4.31 7.14
N LYS A 178 -10.34 3.70 7.78
CA LYS A 178 -11.39 4.43 8.52
C LYS A 178 -10.80 5.14 9.75
N SER A 179 -9.83 4.53 10.42
CA SER A 179 -9.16 5.12 11.57
C SER A 179 -8.40 6.39 11.18
N ASP A 180 -7.66 6.39 10.07
CA ASP A 180 -6.96 7.59 9.56
C ASP A 180 -7.96 8.72 9.24
N LEU A 181 -9.08 8.39 8.60
CA LEU A 181 -10.16 9.36 8.34
C LEU A 181 -10.71 9.96 9.64
N THR A 182 -11.02 9.11 10.62
CA THR A 182 -11.66 9.56 11.88
C THR A 182 -10.73 10.37 12.76
N GLU A 183 -9.45 10.05 12.78
CA GLU A 183 -8.46 10.74 13.61
C GLU A 183 -7.96 12.02 12.95
N ASN A 184 -7.56 11.94 11.68
CA ASN A 184 -6.90 13.06 11.01
C ASN A 184 -7.87 14.00 10.27
N MET A 185 -9.06 13.52 9.82
CA MET A 185 -9.98 14.29 8.97
C MET A 185 -11.37 14.45 9.60
N LYS A 186 -11.49 14.38 10.92
CA LYS A 186 -12.78 14.41 11.67
C LYS A 186 -13.73 15.52 11.22
N ASN A 187 -13.21 16.71 10.93
CA ASN A 187 -13.99 17.90 10.55
C ASN A 187 -13.99 18.19 9.03
N GLN A 188 -13.58 17.24 8.19
CA GLN A 188 -13.45 17.43 6.73
C GLN A 188 -14.03 16.25 5.93
N LYS A 189 -15.05 15.60 6.45
CA LYS A 189 -15.73 14.47 5.80
C LYS A 189 -16.41 14.83 4.48
N ASP A 190 -16.67 16.10 4.25
CA ASP A 190 -17.13 16.64 2.97
C ASP A 190 -16.09 16.48 1.86
N ARG A 191 -14.80 16.58 2.21
CA ARG A 191 -13.65 16.53 1.28
C ARG A 191 -12.88 15.22 1.32
N PHE A 192 -12.96 14.49 2.41
CA PHE A 192 -12.26 13.23 2.63
C PHE A 192 -13.23 12.09 2.84
N ASP A 193 -12.81 10.90 2.41
CA ASP A 193 -13.45 9.63 2.67
C ASP A 193 -12.36 8.57 2.81
N TYR A 194 -12.71 7.33 3.04
CA TYR A 194 -11.76 6.23 3.03
C TYR A 194 -12.17 5.15 2.04
N MET A 195 -11.18 4.42 1.54
CA MET A 195 -11.40 3.25 0.71
C MET A 195 -10.23 2.29 0.86
N TYR A 196 -10.53 1.05 1.16
CA TYR A 196 -9.52 0.01 1.30
C TYR A 196 -8.88 -0.33 -0.05
N ASN A 197 -7.63 -0.78 0.01
CA ASN A 197 -6.99 -1.37 -1.14
C ASN A 197 -7.49 -2.80 -1.36
N PRO A 198 -7.61 -3.26 -2.60
CA PRO A 198 -7.87 -4.66 -2.90
C PRO A 198 -6.67 -5.53 -2.57
N THR A 199 -6.91 -6.80 -2.27
CA THR A 199 -5.84 -7.79 -2.25
C THR A 199 -5.24 -7.95 -3.64
N SER A 200 -3.93 -8.20 -3.70
CA SER A 200 -3.21 -8.48 -4.96
C SER A 200 -3.09 -9.97 -5.24
N PHE A 201 -3.46 -10.82 -4.30
CA PHE A 201 -3.39 -12.25 -4.42
C PHE A 201 -4.78 -12.85 -4.57
N GLN A 202 -4.87 -13.89 -5.40
CA GLN A 202 -6.01 -14.81 -5.33
C GLN A 202 -5.96 -15.52 -3.99
N THR A 203 -7.12 -15.88 -3.46
CA THR A 203 -7.19 -16.68 -2.23
C THR A 203 -6.70 -18.09 -2.57
N TYR A 204 -5.54 -18.44 -2.06
CA TYR A 204 -5.03 -19.79 -2.13
C TYR A 204 -5.70 -20.59 -1.01
N GLY A 205 -6.81 -21.23 -1.30
CA GLY A 205 -7.42 -22.16 -0.33
C GLY A 205 -6.36 -23.17 0.13
N ARG A 206 -5.90 -23.08 1.38
CA ARG A 206 -4.97 -24.08 1.92
C ARG A 206 -5.67 -25.40 2.08
N THR A 207 -5.29 -26.35 1.27
CA THR A 207 -5.69 -27.77 1.39
C THR A 207 -4.75 -28.56 2.29
N ASN A 208 -3.56 -28.01 2.63
CA ASN A 208 -2.51 -28.70 3.39
C ASN A 208 -2.42 -28.15 4.82
N LYS A 209 -2.16 -29.06 5.79
CA LYS A 209 -1.88 -28.70 7.18
C LYS A 209 -0.77 -27.63 7.25
N ILE A 210 -0.97 -26.61 8.09
CA ILE A 210 0.03 -25.57 8.39
C ILE A 210 1.08 -26.18 9.34
N ASP A 211 1.94 -27.04 8.82
CA ASP A 211 2.90 -27.79 9.63
C ASP A 211 4.37 -27.47 9.30
N ASN A 212 4.60 -26.44 8.51
CA ASN A 212 5.94 -25.91 8.28
C ASN A 212 6.35 -25.10 9.51
N LYS A 213 7.35 -25.55 10.24
CA LYS A 213 7.87 -24.88 11.44
C LYS A 213 8.59 -23.57 11.10
N THR A 214 7.86 -22.65 10.45
CA THR A 214 8.43 -21.40 9.95
C THR A 214 7.48 -20.22 10.23
N VAL A 215 8.02 -19.21 10.88
CA VAL A 215 7.45 -17.86 10.95
C VAL A 215 8.02 -17.05 9.81
N ILE A 216 7.18 -16.37 9.04
CA ILE A 216 7.61 -15.52 7.92
C ILE A 216 7.29 -14.05 8.14
N ALA A 217 8.20 -13.19 7.72
CA ALA A 217 7.99 -11.75 7.57
C ALA A 217 8.44 -11.32 6.17
N VAL A 218 7.76 -10.35 5.57
CA VAL A 218 8.06 -9.90 4.20
C VAL A 218 8.10 -8.38 4.14
N GLY A 219 9.15 -7.82 3.52
CA GLY A 219 9.24 -6.39 3.32
C GLY A 219 10.64 -5.87 3.03
N ARG A 220 10.73 -4.60 2.65
CA ARG A 220 12.03 -3.93 2.44
C ARG A 220 12.81 -3.83 3.76
N PHE A 221 14.10 -4.02 3.73
CA PHE A 221 15.00 -3.87 4.90
C PHE A 221 15.29 -2.40 5.16
N VAL A 222 14.28 -1.71 5.68
CA VAL A 222 14.29 -0.27 5.98
C VAL A 222 13.74 -0.02 7.38
N TYR A 223 13.96 1.19 7.92
CA TYR A 223 13.52 1.61 9.26
C TYR A 223 12.04 1.32 9.54
N GLN A 224 11.18 1.53 8.53
CA GLN A 224 9.74 1.32 8.63
C GLN A 224 9.37 -0.09 9.08
N LYS A 225 9.98 -1.13 8.51
CA LYS A 225 9.62 -2.54 8.73
C LYS A 225 10.09 -3.10 10.07
N ASN A 226 11.10 -2.49 10.69
CA ASN A 226 11.54 -2.80 12.06
C ASN A 226 11.85 -4.29 12.32
N PHE A 227 12.46 -4.97 11.33
CA PHE A 227 12.85 -6.38 11.51
C PHE A 227 13.89 -6.59 12.62
N GLU A 228 14.57 -5.52 13.04
CA GLU A 228 15.41 -5.54 14.23
C GLU A 228 14.63 -6.02 15.47
N ALA A 229 13.45 -5.44 15.71
CA ALA A 229 12.60 -5.88 16.81
C ALA A 229 12.12 -7.34 16.65
N LEU A 230 11.84 -7.78 15.42
CA LEU A 230 11.43 -9.16 15.16
C LEU A 230 12.56 -10.16 15.45
N ILE A 231 13.80 -9.82 15.07
CA ILE A 231 14.98 -10.67 15.35
C ILE A 231 15.22 -10.78 16.85
N GLU A 232 15.08 -9.67 17.59
CA GLU A 232 15.20 -9.66 19.05
C GLU A 232 14.07 -10.48 19.74
N ILE A 233 12.84 -10.37 19.27
CA ILE A 233 11.71 -11.20 19.72
C ILE A 233 11.98 -12.67 19.45
N TRP A 234 12.51 -12.97 18.24
CA TRP A 234 12.81 -14.33 17.83
C TRP A 234 13.85 -15.01 18.72
N HIS A 235 14.82 -14.26 19.25
CA HIS A 235 15.78 -14.79 20.20
C HIS A 235 15.12 -15.43 21.42
N ASP A 236 14.05 -14.85 21.94
CA ASP A 236 13.34 -15.41 23.10
C ASP A 236 12.43 -16.57 22.70
N VAL A 237 11.80 -16.51 21.52
CA VAL A 237 11.00 -17.61 20.96
C VAL A 237 11.88 -18.83 20.66
N TYR A 238 13.04 -18.63 20.06
CA TYR A 238 13.95 -19.71 19.67
C TYR A 238 14.51 -20.51 20.87
N LYS A 239 14.68 -19.88 22.02
CA LYS A 239 15.07 -20.59 23.27
C LYS A 239 14.06 -21.65 23.68
N ILE A 240 12.79 -21.44 23.38
CA ILE A 240 11.68 -22.34 23.75
C ILE A 240 11.42 -23.34 22.60
N HIS A 241 11.52 -22.87 21.34
CA HIS A 241 11.19 -23.63 20.14
C HIS A 241 12.38 -23.71 19.15
N PRO A 242 13.46 -24.42 19.48
CA PRO A 242 14.70 -24.45 18.69
C PRO A 242 14.55 -25.18 17.35
N ASP A 243 13.44 -25.85 17.11
CA ASP A 243 13.09 -26.56 15.88
C ASP A 243 12.29 -25.67 14.89
N TRP A 244 11.98 -24.43 15.27
CA TRP A 244 11.33 -23.45 14.40
C TRP A 244 12.33 -22.49 13.76
N LYS A 245 11.95 -21.90 12.62
CA LYS A 245 12.72 -20.92 11.88
C LYS A 245 11.97 -19.61 11.69
N LEU A 246 12.73 -18.52 11.68
CA LEU A 246 12.25 -17.20 11.24
C LEU A 246 12.81 -16.93 9.83
N ARG A 247 11.95 -16.67 8.87
CA ARG A 247 12.31 -16.35 7.50
C ARG A 247 11.89 -14.93 7.16
N ILE A 248 12.85 -14.03 6.90
CA ILE A 248 12.57 -12.61 6.58
C ILE A 248 12.91 -12.39 5.11
N VAL A 249 11.87 -12.30 4.27
CA VAL A 249 11.98 -12.16 2.81
C VAL A 249 12.02 -10.69 2.43
N GLY A 250 13.07 -10.26 1.76
CA GLY A 250 13.24 -8.90 1.30
C GLY A 250 14.68 -8.45 1.19
N GLU A 251 14.86 -7.21 0.78
CA GLU A 251 16.16 -6.55 0.64
C GLU A 251 16.10 -5.10 1.09
N GLY A 252 17.27 -4.50 1.33
CA GLY A 252 17.37 -3.08 1.65
C GLY A 252 18.62 -2.68 2.42
N THR A 253 18.69 -1.40 2.75
CA THR A 253 19.88 -0.76 3.33
C THR A 253 20.27 -1.28 4.70
N LEU A 254 19.37 -1.95 5.41
CA LEU A 254 19.61 -2.48 6.76
C LEU A 254 20.05 -3.95 6.79
N ARG A 255 20.25 -4.60 5.63
CA ARG A 255 20.64 -6.03 5.56
C ARG A 255 21.86 -6.35 6.43
N LYS A 256 22.96 -5.63 6.25
CA LYS A 256 24.20 -5.86 7.03
C LYS A 256 23.96 -5.73 8.54
N LYS A 257 23.13 -4.78 8.96
CA LYS A 257 22.76 -4.59 10.37
C LYS A 257 22.00 -5.81 10.90
N TYR A 258 21.11 -6.38 10.13
CA TYR A 258 20.35 -7.58 10.53
C TYR A 258 21.24 -8.81 10.61
N GLU A 259 22.13 -9.02 9.64
CA GLU A 259 23.13 -10.11 9.67
C GLU A 259 24.02 -10.04 10.93
N GLN A 260 24.51 -8.85 11.27
CA GLN A 260 25.29 -8.63 12.49
C GLN A 260 24.49 -8.91 13.77
N LEU A 261 23.23 -8.48 13.82
CA LEU A 261 22.35 -8.72 14.97
C LEU A 261 22.06 -10.21 15.13
N ILE A 262 21.74 -10.92 14.04
CA ILE A 262 21.51 -12.36 14.03
C ILE A 262 22.74 -13.10 14.58
N ALA A 263 23.93 -12.76 14.09
CA ALA A 263 25.18 -13.38 14.56
C ALA A 263 25.44 -13.09 16.04
N SER A 264 25.24 -11.84 16.50
CA SER A 264 25.47 -11.44 17.91
C SER A 264 24.53 -12.12 18.89
N LEU A 265 23.33 -12.50 18.44
CA LEU A 265 22.32 -13.22 19.24
C LEU A 265 22.42 -14.75 19.10
N GLY A 266 23.36 -15.28 18.30
CA GLY A 266 23.51 -16.72 18.10
C GLY A 266 22.37 -17.35 17.29
N LEU A 267 21.73 -16.59 16.40
CA LEU A 267 20.54 -17.02 15.65
C LEU A 267 20.81 -17.45 14.21
N THR A 268 22.08 -17.66 13.84
CA THR A 268 22.49 -17.93 12.44
C THR A 268 21.82 -19.18 11.85
N GLU A 269 21.56 -20.19 12.67
CA GLU A 269 20.91 -21.44 12.25
C GLU A 269 19.37 -21.35 12.18
N SER A 270 18.77 -20.33 12.81
CA SER A 270 17.31 -20.22 12.94
C SER A 270 16.68 -19.04 12.21
N VAL A 271 17.48 -18.05 11.77
CA VAL A 271 16.99 -16.88 11.03
C VAL A 271 17.56 -16.87 9.62
N GLU A 272 16.67 -16.87 8.64
CA GLU A 272 17.02 -16.86 7.22
C GLU A 272 16.70 -15.49 6.58
N LEU A 273 17.65 -14.94 5.82
CA LEU A 273 17.48 -13.74 5.00
C LEU A 273 17.68 -14.11 3.51
N PRO A 274 16.67 -14.72 2.85
CA PRO A 274 16.83 -15.27 1.49
C PRO A 274 16.97 -14.19 0.41
N GLY A 275 16.75 -12.93 0.76
CA GLY A 275 16.76 -11.84 -0.19
C GLY A 275 15.37 -11.53 -0.76
N TYR A 276 15.36 -10.78 -1.87
CA TYR A 276 14.14 -10.44 -2.58
C TYR A 276 13.53 -11.67 -3.27
N SER A 277 12.22 -11.80 -3.21
CA SER A 277 11.47 -12.79 -3.98
C SER A 277 10.44 -12.08 -4.88
N SER A 278 10.35 -12.49 -6.13
CA SER A 278 9.29 -12.07 -7.05
C SER A 278 7.98 -12.84 -6.81
N ASP A 279 8.05 -14.01 -6.17
CA ASP A 279 6.91 -14.85 -5.81
C ASP A 279 6.74 -14.94 -4.29
N VAL A 280 6.20 -13.85 -3.73
CA VAL A 280 5.93 -13.73 -2.30
C VAL A 280 4.87 -14.73 -1.84
N ALA A 281 3.91 -15.07 -2.71
CA ALA A 281 2.88 -16.04 -2.39
C ALA A 281 3.49 -17.43 -2.12
N SER A 282 4.39 -17.89 -2.99
CA SER A 282 5.11 -19.15 -2.80
C SER A 282 5.93 -19.16 -1.51
N GLU A 283 6.60 -18.05 -1.16
CA GLU A 283 7.32 -17.95 0.11
C GLU A 283 6.37 -18.03 1.32
N MET A 284 5.22 -17.34 1.28
CA MET A 284 4.21 -17.40 2.34
C MET A 284 3.60 -18.79 2.48
N MET A 285 3.39 -19.50 1.38
CA MET A 285 2.83 -20.87 1.41
C MET A 285 3.77 -21.87 2.08
N LYS A 286 5.06 -21.59 2.20
CA LYS A 286 6.07 -22.40 2.91
C LYS A 286 6.13 -22.11 4.42
N ALA A 287 5.33 -21.16 4.93
CA ALA A 287 5.34 -20.78 6.33
C ALA A 287 4.04 -21.16 7.06
N SER A 288 4.03 -21.06 8.37
CA SER A 288 2.86 -21.38 9.22
C SER A 288 2.27 -20.18 9.94
N ILE A 289 3.05 -19.13 10.13
CA ILE A 289 2.66 -17.91 10.85
C ILE A 289 3.27 -16.72 10.12
N TYR A 290 2.50 -15.65 9.96
CA TYR A 290 3.02 -14.37 9.47
C TYR A 290 3.27 -13.40 10.63
N ALA A 291 4.43 -12.74 10.65
CA ALA A 291 4.80 -11.76 11.67
C ALA A 291 5.04 -10.38 11.08
N MET A 292 4.46 -9.32 11.69
CA MET A 292 4.67 -7.94 11.27
C MET A 292 5.00 -7.02 12.46
N THR A 293 6.23 -6.50 12.47
CA THR A 293 6.73 -5.59 13.53
C THR A 293 6.94 -4.16 13.04
N SER A 294 6.31 -3.75 11.95
CA SER A 294 6.45 -2.41 11.37
C SER A 294 6.24 -1.31 12.40
N ARG A 295 6.91 -0.18 12.21
CA ARG A 295 6.71 1.04 13.04
C ARG A 295 5.49 1.83 12.60
N TYR A 296 5.18 1.79 11.33
CA TYR A 296 4.01 2.41 10.70
C TYR A 296 3.73 1.76 9.35
N GLU A 297 2.48 1.79 8.94
CA GLU A 297 1.99 1.33 7.63
C GLU A 297 1.01 2.34 7.04
N GLY A 298 0.83 2.29 5.73
CA GLY A 298 -0.29 2.97 5.09
C GLY A 298 -1.59 2.17 5.24
N PHE A 299 -1.51 0.89 4.89
CA PHE A 299 -2.60 -0.08 5.00
C PHE A 299 -2.11 -1.43 5.50
N GLY A 300 -1.02 -1.93 4.93
CA GLY A 300 -0.48 -3.25 5.26
C GLY A 300 -0.88 -4.31 4.25
N LEU A 301 -0.67 -4.05 2.95
CA LEU A 301 -0.99 -5.00 1.86
C LEU A 301 -0.47 -6.41 2.12
N VAL A 302 0.70 -6.52 2.74
CA VAL A 302 1.30 -7.81 3.05
C VAL A 302 0.48 -8.64 4.05
N LEU A 303 -0.37 -8.00 4.85
CA LEU A 303 -1.33 -8.70 5.72
C LEU A 303 -2.45 -9.34 4.91
N LEU A 304 -2.94 -8.66 3.86
CA LEU A 304 -3.90 -9.25 2.92
C LEU A 304 -3.31 -10.44 2.19
N GLU A 305 -2.03 -10.33 1.81
CA GLU A 305 -1.29 -11.41 1.15
C GLU A 305 -1.13 -12.61 2.06
N ALA A 306 -0.78 -12.38 3.33
CA ALA A 306 -0.68 -13.43 4.34
C ALA A 306 -2.05 -14.10 4.59
N GLN A 307 -3.13 -13.31 4.70
CA GLN A 307 -4.49 -13.84 4.83
C GLN A 307 -4.92 -14.65 3.60
N SER A 308 -4.58 -14.18 2.38
CA SER A 308 -4.86 -14.92 1.13
C SER A 308 -4.14 -16.26 1.08
N CYS A 309 -2.98 -16.37 1.73
CA CYS A 309 -2.23 -17.61 1.90
C CYS A 309 -2.69 -18.42 3.12
N GLY A 310 -3.74 -18.03 3.83
CA GLY A 310 -4.26 -18.74 5.00
C GLY A 310 -3.30 -18.73 6.19
N LEU A 311 -2.47 -17.70 6.36
CA LEU A 311 -1.57 -17.58 7.49
C LEU A 311 -2.27 -16.85 8.65
N PRO A 312 -2.26 -17.39 9.88
CA PRO A 312 -2.53 -16.61 11.06
C PRO A 312 -1.46 -15.52 11.21
N ILE A 313 -1.88 -14.34 11.65
CA ILE A 313 -1.04 -13.15 11.70
C ILE A 313 -0.72 -12.78 13.15
N VAL A 314 0.54 -12.44 13.45
CA VAL A 314 0.91 -11.69 14.65
C VAL A 314 1.44 -10.33 14.20
N SER A 315 0.78 -9.25 14.64
CA SER A 315 1.14 -7.90 14.24
C SER A 315 1.13 -6.94 15.41
N TYR A 316 2.03 -5.97 15.42
CA TYR A 316 1.84 -4.82 16.29
C TYR A 316 0.58 -4.05 15.93
N ASP A 317 -0.10 -3.54 16.96
CA ASP A 317 -1.16 -2.55 16.81
C ASP A 317 -0.54 -1.21 16.40
N LEU A 318 -0.78 -0.86 15.15
CA LEU A 318 -0.37 0.42 14.59
C LEU A 318 -1.59 1.33 14.51
N PRO A 319 -1.40 2.65 14.54
CA PRO A 319 -2.52 3.59 14.47
C PRO A 319 -3.46 3.33 13.29
N TYR A 320 -2.90 2.81 12.16
CA TYR A 320 -3.67 2.60 10.94
C TYR A 320 -3.26 1.28 10.27
N GLY A 321 -4.22 0.54 9.76
CA GLY A 321 -4.05 -0.64 8.92
C GLY A 321 -4.27 -1.98 9.64
N PRO A 322 -3.36 -2.47 10.50
CA PRO A 322 -3.42 -3.84 11.00
C PRO A 322 -4.75 -4.22 11.66
N ALA A 323 -5.25 -3.40 12.59
CA ALA A 323 -6.52 -3.68 13.28
C ALA A 323 -7.77 -3.56 12.39
N GLU A 324 -7.65 -2.97 11.20
CA GLU A 324 -8.73 -2.94 10.21
C GLU A 324 -8.70 -4.16 9.27
N ILE A 325 -7.56 -4.83 9.19
CA ILE A 325 -7.36 -6.02 8.35
C ILE A 325 -7.52 -7.29 9.19
N VAL A 326 -6.81 -7.37 10.29
CA VAL A 326 -6.79 -8.54 11.18
C VAL A 326 -7.87 -8.41 12.24
N THR A 327 -8.70 -9.43 12.38
CA THR A 327 -9.68 -9.52 13.47
C THR A 327 -9.02 -10.23 14.66
N ASN A 328 -8.65 -9.45 15.66
CA ASN A 328 -7.93 -9.96 16.84
C ASN A 328 -8.60 -11.19 17.45
N ASN A 329 -7.81 -12.20 17.81
CA ASN A 329 -8.22 -13.50 18.34
C ASN A 329 -9.08 -14.38 17.38
N LYS A 330 -9.26 -13.96 16.13
CA LYS A 330 -10.03 -14.75 15.14
C LYS A 330 -9.16 -15.27 13.99
N ASP A 331 -8.40 -14.36 13.35
CA ASP A 331 -7.50 -14.68 12.25
C ASP A 331 -6.05 -14.26 12.51
N GLY A 332 -5.77 -13.84 13.75
CA GLY A 332 -4.45 -13.47 14.22
C GLY A 332 -4.49 -12.77 15.57
N PHE A 333 -3.34 -12.29 16.00
CA PHE A 333 -3.16 -11.50 17.21
C PHE A 333 -2.68 -10.09 16.87
N ILE A 334 -3.36 -9.08 17.41
CA ILE A 334 -2.94 -7.68 17.39
C ILE A 334 -2.35 -7.36 18.77
N VAL A 335 -1.06 -7.10 18.80
CA VAL A 335 -0.27 -6.89 20.02
C VAL A 335 0.04 -5.41 20.20
N ALA A 336 0.00 -4.92 21.43
CA ALA A 336 0.34 -3.53 21.73
C ALA A 336 1.68 -3.13 21.11
N ASN A 337 1.72 -1.93 20.50
CA ASN A 337 2.90 -1.48 19.75
C ASN A 337 4.14 -1.44 20.66
N LYS A 338 5.24 -2.04 20.19
CA LYS A 338 6.54 -2.19 20.89
C LYS A 338 6.54 -3.15 22.09
N ASP A 339 5.46 -3.82 22.39
CA ASP A 339 5.45 -4.87 23.43
C ASP A 339 6.03 -6.17 22.86
N LYS A 340 7.37 -6.30 22.95
CA LYS A 340 8.10 -7.46 22.48
C LYS A 340 7.73 -8.74 23.22
N LYS A 341 7.44 -8.63 24.54
CA LYS A 341 7.08 -9.78 25.36
C LYS A 341 5.74 -10.36 24.94
N ALA A 342 4.70 -9.53 24.86
CA ALA A 342 3.40 -9.97 24.37
C ALA A 342 3.44 -10.48 22.93
N PHE A 343 4.33 -9.94 22.08
CA PHE A 343 4.51 -10.43 20.72
C PHE A 343 5.13 -11.85 20.71
N ALA A 344 6.15 -12.09 21.55
CA ALA A 344 6.73 -13.43 21.71
C ALA A 344 5.71 -14.43 22.26
N GLU A 345 4.89 -14.05 23.25
CA GLU A 345 3.82 -14.86 23.80
C GLU A 345 2.77 -15.24 22.73
N ALA A 346 2.39 -14.28 21.88
CA ALA A 346 1.49 -14.52 20.77
C ALA A 346 2.07 -15.50 19.72
N LEU A 347 3.38 -15.39 19.40
CA LEU A 347 4.07 -16.36 18.55
C LEU A 347 4.12 -17.74 19.21
N ASN A 348 4.51 -17.85 20.47
CA ASN A 348 4.57 -19.11 21.20
C ASN A 348 3.19 -19.80 21.23
N THR A 349 2.11 -19.03 21.49
CA THR A 349 0.73 -19.55 21.45
C THR A 349 0.39 -20.20 20.12
N LEU A 350 0.77 -19.57 19.01
CA LEU A 350 0.54 -20.13 17.68
C LEU A 350 1.49 -21.30 17.36
N ILE A 351 2.72 -21.26 17.84
CA ILE A 351 3.72 -22.33 17.65
C ILE A 351 3.28 -23.61 18.36
N GLU A 352 2.78 -23.49 19.58
CA GLU A 352 2.38 -24.63 20.42
C GLU A 352 1.03 -25.23 20.01
N ASN A 353 0.16 -24.46 19.36
CA ASN A 353 -1.21 -24.90 19.08
C ASN A 353 -1.50 -24.99 17.58
N ALA A 354 -1.32 -26.17 17.00
CA ALA A 354 -1.56 -26.43 15.58
C ALA A 354 -3.04 -26.23 15.17
N GLU A 355 -3.97 -26.63 16.02
CA GLU A 355 -5.42 -26.48 15.74
C GLU A 355 -5.80 -24.99 15.69
N LEU A 356 -5.23 -24.18 16.60
CA LEU A 356 -5.46 -22.75 16.60
C LEU A 356 -4.88 -22.09 15.33
N ARG A 357 -3.67 -22.52 14.89
CA ARG A 357 -3.09 -22.04 13.63
C ARG A 357 -4.00 -22.32 12.44
N GLU A 358 -4.49 -23.57 12.34
CA GLU A 358 -5.39 -23.98 11.27
C GLU A 358 -6.70 -23.21 11.30
N LYS A 359 -7.33 -23.11 12.48
CA LYS A 359 -8.57 -22.34 12.67
C LYS A 359 -8.41 -20.87 12.29
N MET A 360 -7.34 -20.22 12.76
CA MET A 360 -7.06 -18.81 12.43
C MET A 360 -6.70 -18.63 10.97
N GLY A 361 -5.96 -19.55 10.36
CA GLY A 361 -5.67 -19.56 8.92
C GLY A 361 -6.93 -19.68 8.06
N CYS A 362 -7.85 -20.57 8.41
CA CYS A 362 -9.16 -20.66 7.75
C CYS A 362 -9.99 -19.37 7.91
N ASN A 363 -9.93 -18.74 9.07
CA ASN A 363 -10.61 -17.46 9.27
C ASN A 363 -9.96 -16.34 8.47
N ALA A 364 -8.63 -16.33 8.33
CA ALA A 364 -7.87 -15.37 7.53
C ALA A 364 -8.31 -15.40 6.06
N THR A 365 -8.43 -16.61 5.46
CA THR A 365 -8.90 -16.75 4.07
C THR A 365 -10.33 -16.26 3.88
N LYS A 366 -11.21 -16.47 4.86
CA LYS A 366 -12.58 -15.91 4.82
C LYS A 366 -12.60 -14.39 5.00
N ASN A 367 -11.75 -13.87 5.89
CA ASN A 367 -11.71 -12.45 6.19
C ASN A 367 -11.18 -11.62 5.02
N VAL A 368 -10.17 -12.13 4.28
CA VAL A 368 -9.58 -11.40 3.15
C VAL A 368 -10.55 -11.22 1.98
N GLU A 369 -11.60 -12.03 1.86
CA GLU A 369 -12.62 -11.91 0.80
C GLU A 369 -13.32 -10.54 0.81
N ARG A 370 -13.38 -9.85 1.94
CA ARG A 370 -13.93 -8.48 2.01
C ARG A 370 -13.07 -7.46 1.27
N PHE A 371 -11.81 -7.81 0.96
CA PHE A 371 -10.87 -7.01 0.18
C PHE A 371 -10.67 -7.59 -1.24
N ALA A 372 -11.51 -8.51 -1.67
CA ALA A 372 -11.46 -9.03 -3.02
C ALA A 372 -11.57 -7.90 -4.05
N PRO A 373 -10.82 -7.95 -5.17
CA PRO A 373 -10.77 -6.86 -6.14
C PRO A 373 -12.15 -6.45 -6.65
N ASP A 374 -13.02 -7.40 -6.97
CA ASP A 374 -14.39 -7.16 -7.44
C ASP A 374 -15.23 -6.40 -6.41
N ARG A 375 -15.15 -6.76 -5.13
CA ARG A 375 -15.87 -6.08 -4.04
C ARG A 375 -15.37 -4.64 -3.84
N ILE A 376 -14.07 -4.45 -3.82
CA ILE A 376 -13.48 -3.11 -3.66
C ILE A 376 -13.79 -2.24 -4.87
N ILE A 377 -13.69 -2.76 -6.10
CA ILE A 377 -14.00 -2.00 -7.30
C ILE A 377 -15.49 -1.63 -7.38
N ASN A 378 -16.38 -2.52 -6.97
CA ASN A 378 -17.82 -2.18 -6.90
C ASN A 378 -18.10 -1.03 -5.91
N GLN A 379 -17.40 -0.98 -4.76
CA GLN A 379 -17.49 0.15 -3.84
C GLN A 379 -16.96 1.44 -4.47
N TRP A 380 -15.84 1.39 -5.19
CA TRP A 380 -15.30 2.52 -5.94
C TRP A 380 -16.27 3.01 -7.02
N LEU A 381 -16.83 2.09 -7.81
CA LEU A 381 -17.80 2.44 -8.87
C LEU A 381 -19.05 3.11 -8.30
N LYS A 382 -19.56 2.61 -7.17
CA LYS A 382 -20.68 3.25 -6.46
C LYS A 382 -20.29 4.68 -6.03
N LYS A 383 -19.12 4.84 -5.42
CA LYS A 383 -18.64 6.16 -4.97
C LYS A 383 -18.43 7.13 -6.13
N TYR A 384 -17.92 6.67 -7.26
CA TYR A 384 -17.74 7.52 -8.44
C TYR A 384 -19.06 7.94 -9.07
N ARG A 385 -20.08 7.06 -9.11
CA ARG A 385 -21.42 7.43 -9.57
C ARG A 385 -22.04 8.49 -8.67
N GLU A 386 -21.95 8.32 -7.35
CA GLU A 386 -22.40 9.34 -6.38
C GLU A 386 -21.73 10.71 -6.64
N LEU A 387 -20.42 10.75 -6.87
CA LEU A 387 -19.68 11.99 -7.12
C LEU A 387 -19.99 12.61 -8.50
N LEU A 388 -20.33 11.81 -9.49
CA LEU A 388 -20.75 12.29 -10.82
C LEU A 388 -22.20 12.80 -10.83
N GLY A 389 -22.97 12.56 -9.77
CA GLY A 389 -24.38 12.92 -9.69
C GLY A 389 -25.32 11.92 -10.36
N ASP A 390 -24.82 10.74 -10.71
CA ASP A 390 -25.61 9.62 -11.24
C ASP A 390 -26.34 8.92 -10.07
N HIS A 391 -27.48 9.45 -9.68
CA HIS A 391 -28.39 8.81 -8.71
C HIS A 391 -29.31 7.77 -9.38
N LYS A 392 -28.84 7.01 -10.34
CA LYS A 392 -29.57 5.83 -10.83
C LYS A 392 -29.15 4.62 -10.03
N ASP A 393 -30.08 4.16 -9.20
CA ASP A 393 -30.06 2.88 -8.44
C ASP A 393 -29.76 1.68 -9.32
#